data_29b24568312ae1961fd6f3974149c556
#
_entry.id   29b24568312ae1961fd6f3974149c556
#
_cell.length_a   1.000
_cell.length_b   1.000
_cell.length_c   1.000
_cell.angle_alpha   90.00
_cell.angle_beta   90.00
_cell.angle_gamma   90.00
#
_symmetry.space_group_name_H-M   'P 1'
#
loop_
_entity.id
_entity.type
_entity.pdbx_description
1 polymer ?
#
loop_
_entity_poly.entity_id
_entity_poly.type
_entity_poly.pdbx_seq_one_letter_code
_entity_poly.pdbx_strand_id
1 'polypeptide(L)'
;MSAKNIILITLDGFRKDKIGLCPSLKSIKENSYYFSEMNTNVPYTFAAHHLIFSGMYPSRNGVNGYYKMFNFKKDEITTLAQLLKENNYYTVSETLDESVLPRQGFDEYNLFDEETVNLKKRHMELIKRLSKKEKFFAFLHFTDTHLHYVREIIQKYEGSENDDEYYKLKKENNDKYEACTPIADDYIAEIKNALDENGLSENTLLIIISDHGTSLGEKYGEKFYGTFVYENTINTFCIIHIPGKSPRIITKQCSTIDLYSTIAELAGDKIGRKSENQGESLLHLIENPSAENRAIFVETGGLYGPWPSPEKHNVFCVKMDGKKLIYNDTPQSWEFYDLKNDPNEENNIYEENSKVIVNLKKQLIKHFKENNIETKLINPR
;
A
#
# COMPACT_ATOMS: atom_id res chain seq x y z
N MET A 1 22.26 -17.04 -9.30
CA MET A 1 21.77 -16.33 -10.51
C MET A 1 20.84 -15.25 -10.02
N SER A 2 20.90 -14.05 -10.57
CA SER A 2 19.90 -13.03 -10.25
C SER A 2 18.58 -13.42 -10.92
N ALA A 3 17.47 -13.30 -10.19
CA ALA A 3 16.15 -13.52 -10.76
C ALA A 3 15.96 -12.60 -11.98
N LYS A 4 15.39 -13.15 -13.04
CA LYS A 4 15.20 -12.42 -14.30
C LYS A 4 13.86 -11.69 -14.35
N ASN A 5 12.82 -12.31 -13.76
CA ASN A 5 11.46 -11.84 -13.85
C ASN A 5 11.03 -11.18 -12.54
N ILE A 6 10.07 -10.30 -12.60
CA ILE A 6 9.48 -9.64 -11.43
C ILE A 6 7.95 -9.70 -11.55
N ILE A 7 7.31 -10.20 -10.51
CA ILE A 7 5.85 -10.12 -10.35
C ILE A 7 5.57 -9.32 -9.08
N LEU A 8 4.83 -8.23 -9.22
CA LEU A 8 4.30 -7.45 -8.12
C LEU A 8 2.79 -7.68 -8.02
N ILE A 9 2.37 -8.26 -6.91
CA ILE A 9 0.95 -8.50 -6.61
C ILE A 9 0.51 -7.52 -5.54
N THR A 10 -0.58 -6.80 -5.79
CA THR A 10 -1.31 -6.08 -4.76
C THR A 10 -2.57 -6.84 -4.39
N LEU A 11 -2.71 -7.17 -3.11
CA LEU A 11 -3.97 -7.62 -2.51
C LEU A 11 -4.70 -6.37 -2.00
N ASP A 12 -5.68 -5.89 -2.76
CA ASP A 12 -6.40 -4.64 -2.50
C ASP A 12 -7.07 -4.64 -1.13
N GLY A 13 -6.76 -3.66 -0.30
CA GLY A 13 -7.33 -3.46 1.02
C GLY A 13 -7.10 -4.61 2.02
N PHE A 14 -6.16 -5.52 1.74
CA PHE A 14 -5.96 -6.72 2.56
C PHE A 14 -5.26 -6.40 3.89
N ARG A 15 -5.90 -6.79 4.99
CA ARG A 15 -5.41 -6.53 6.35
C ARG A 15 -4.25 -7.45 6.73
N LYS A 16 -3.16 -6.87 7.20
CA LYS A 16 -1.97 -7.56 7.68
C LYS A 16 -2.26 -8.55 8.83
N ASP A 17 -3.15 -8.21 9.76
CA ASP A 17 -3.52 -9.03 10.90
C ASP A 17 -4.29 -10.32 10.51
N LYS A 18 -4.72 -10.42 9.26
CA LYS A 18 -5.44 -11.59 8.71
C LYS A 18 -4.54 -12.58 7.94
N ILE A 19 -3.25 -12.28 7.74
CA ILE A 19 -2.30 -13.20 7.07
C ILE A 19 -2.27 -14.58 7.76
N GLY A 20 -2.46 -14.62 9.08
CA GLY A 20 -2.49 -15.87 9.85
C GLY A 20 -3.63 -16.82 9.47
N LEU A 21 -4.70 -16.32 8.85
CA LEU A 21 -5.86 -17.09 8.37
C LEU A 21 -5.62 -17.67 6.95
N CYS A 22 -4.52 -17.33 6.30
CA CYS A 22 -4.21 -17.65 4.92
C CYS A 22 -2.99 -18.59 4.85
N PRO A 23 -3.16 -19.93 4.85
CA PRO A 23 -2.05 -20.90 4.88
C PRO A 23 -1.03 -20.72 3.74
N SER A 24 -1.49 -20.47 2.52
CA SER A 24 -0.63 -20.28 1.34
C SER A 24 0.18 -19.01 1.43
N LEU A 25 -0.45 -17.89 1.76
CA LEU A 25 0.21 -16.60 1.98
C LEU A 25 1.19 -16.68 3.16
N LYS A 26 0.80 -17.37 4.25
CA LYS A 26 1.67 -17.62 5.39
C LYS A 26 2.88 -18.45 5.00
N SER A 27 2.71 -19.49 4.21
CA SER A 27 3.83 -20.32 3.70
C SER A 27 4.82 -19.50 2.87
N ILE A 28 4.33 -18.65 1.96
CA ILE A 28 5.23 -17.77 1.17
C ILE A 28 5.95 -16.79 2.10
N LYS A 29 5.24 -16.18 3.05
CA LYS A 29 5.83 -15.28 4.05
C LYS A 29 6.98 -15.92 4.82
N GLU A 30 6.80 -17.17 5.27
CA GLU A 30 7.80 -17.92 6.05
C GLU A 30 9.04 -18.30 5.23
N ASN A 31 8.95 -18.29 3.90
CA ASN A 31 10.02 -18.60 2.96
C ASN A 31 10.55 -17.37 2.19
N SER A 32 10.34 -16.16 2.73
CA SER A 32 10.65 -14.90 2.06
C SER A 32 11.23 -13.86 3.02
N TYR A 33 11.63 -12.71 2.48
CA TYR A 33 11.82 -11.51 3.28
C TYR A 33 10.44 -10.93 3.60
N TYR A 34 10.10 -10.86 4.88
CA TYR A 34 8.85 -10.31 5.37
C TYR A 34 9.08 -9.01 6.13
N PHE A 35 8.59 -7.90 5.59
CA PHE A 35 8.66 -6.58 6.20
C PHE A 35 7.44 -6.38 7.10
N SER A 36 7.61 -6.64 8.39
CA SER A 36 6.50 -6.64 9.36
C SER A 36 6.05 -5.24 9.76
N GLU A 37 6.89 -4.23 9.57
CA GLU A 37 6.60 -2.82 9.88
C GLU A 37 6.44 -1.98 8.61
N MET A 38 5.86 -2.58 7.57
CA MET A 38 5.48 -1.88 6.34
C MET A 38 4.26 -1.00 6.60
N ASN A 39 4.31 0.23 6.11
CA ASN A 39 3.21 1.17 6.18
C ASN A 39 2.87 1.67 4.77
N THR A 40 1.60 1.84 4.47
CA THR A 40 1.26 2.65 3.30
C THR A 40 1.42 4.14 3.61
N ASN A 41 1.79 4.91 2.62
CA ASN A 41 1.86 6.37 2.75
C ASN A 41 0.53 7.05 2.39
N VAL A 42 -0.43 6.25 1.88
CA VAL A 42 -1.76 6.71 1.46
C VAL A 42 -2.76 5.57 1.67
N PRO A 43 -3.84 5.77 2.43
CA PRO A 43 -4.78 4.70 2.77
C PRO A 43 -5.90 4.48 1.73
N TYR A 44 -5.61 4.58 0.42
CA TYR A 44 -6.55 4.26 -0.66
C TYR A 44 -5.84 3.94 -1.97
N THR A 45 -6.43 3.07 -2.78
CA THR A 45 -5.87 2.37 -3.93
C THR A 45 -5.20 3.29 -4.96
N PHE A 46 -5.90 4.31 -5.46
CA PHE A 46 -5.40 5.11 -6.58
C PHE A 46 -4.10 5.85 -6.24
N ALA A 47 -4.07 6.55 -5.10
CA ALA A 47 -2.87 7.28 -4.73
C ALA A 47 -1.75 6.34 -4.23
N ALA A 48 -2.08 5.22 -3.58
CA ALA A 48 -1.09 4.23 -3.16
C ALA A 48 -0.33 3.64 -4.36
N HIS A 49 -1.03 3.25 -5.43
CA HIS A 49 -0.36 2.75 -6.63
C HIS A 49 0.42 3.83 -7.39
N HIS A 50 -0.13 5.05 -7.52
CA HIS A 50 0.62 6.16 -8.12
C HIS A 50 1.89 6.47 -7.32
N LEU A 51 1.84 6.40 -5.98
CA LEU A 51 3.00 6.55 -5.11
C LEU A 51 4.03 5.43 -5.35
N ILE A 52 3.61 4.15 -5.39
CA ILE A 52 4.50 3.00 -5.65
C ILE A 52 5.16 3.12 -7.01
N PHE A 53 4.42 3.50 -8.05
CA PHE A 53 4.94 3.60 -9.42
C PHE A 53 5.71 4.87 -9.72
N SER A 54 5.63 5.90 -8.89
CA SER A 54 6.41 7.13 -9.02
C SER A 54 7.56 7.26 -8.03
N GLY A 55 7.49 6.54 -6.89
CA GLY A 55 8.39 6.75 -5.76
C GLY A 55 8.21 8.11 -5.09
N MET A 56 7.05 8.77 -5.26
CA MET A 56 6.78 10.12 -4.77
C MET A 56 5.51 10.20 -3.95
N TYR A 57 5.52 11.04 -2.93
CA TYR A 57 4.32 11.35 -2.15
C TYR A 57 3.20 11.95 -3.02
N PRO A 58 1.92 11.76 -2.63
CA PRO A 58 0.76 12.27 -3.36
C PRO A 58 0.81 13.77 -3.65
N SER A 59 1.27 14.55 -2.68
CA SER A 59 1.49 16.00 -2.82
C SER A 59 2.51 16.37 -3.91
N ARG A 60 3.46 15.48 -4.21
CA ARG A 60 4.47 15.68 -5.25
C ARG A 60 4.04 15.13 -6.60
N ASN A 61 3.42 13.94 -6.63
CA ASN A 61 3.02 13.30 -7.89
C ASN A 61 1.70 13.82 -8.46
N GLY A 62 0.92 14.58 -7.67
CA GLY A 62 -0.35 15.22 -8.08
C GLY A 62 -1.61 14.45 -7.69
N VAL A 63 -1.50 13.18 -7.25
CA VAL A 63 -2.66 12.34 -6.89
C VAL A 63 -2.93 12.45 -5.38
N ASN A 64 -3.27 13.64 -4.91
CA ASN A 64 -3.44 13.96 -3.50
C ASN A 64 -4.91 14.02 -3.04
N GLY A 65 -5.76 13.23 -3.65
CA GLY A 65 -7.17 13.07 -3.29
C GLY A 65 -7.78 11.95 -4.11
N TYR A 66 -8.80 11.26 -3.56
CA TYR A 66 -9.38 10.06 -4.20
C TYR A 66 -9.84 10.34 -5.64
N TYR A 67 -10.55 11.44 -5.86
CA TYR A 67 -11.03 11.83 -7.20
C TYR A 67 -10.04 12.69 -7.99
N LYS A 68 -8.74 12.68 -7.60
CA LYS A 68 -7.68 13.43 -8.29
C LYS A 68 -6.69 12.55 -9.04
N MET A 69 -7.04 11.29 -9.31
CA MET A 69 -6.19 10.33 -10.01
C MET A 69 -5.71 10.82 -11.38
N PHE A 70 -6.49 11.64 -12.06
CA PHE A 70 -6.12 12.21 -13.37
C PHE A 70 -5.13 13.39 -13.29
N ASN A 71 -4.80 13.86 -12.09
CA ASN A 71 -3.82 14.94 -11.88
C ASN A 71 -2.38 14.44 -11.82
N PHE A 72 -2.15 13.16 -12.09
CA PHE A 72 -0.80 12.60 -12.13
C PHE A 72 0.09 13.37 -13.12
N LYS A 73 1.26 13.81 -12.65
CA LYS A 73 2.23 14.62 -13.42
C LYS A 73 3.02 13.76 -14.40
N LYS A 74 2.32 13.13 -15.33
CA LYS A 74 2.85 12.12 -16.25
C LYS A 74 4.03 12.58 -17.12
N ASP A 75 4.11 13.87 -17.42
CA ASP A 75 5.16 14.42 -18.28
C ASP A 75 6.43 14.83 -17.51
N GLU A 76 6.34 14.84 -16.16
CA GLU A 76 7.45 15.22 -15.27
C GLU A 76 8.07 14.01 -14.57
N ILE A 77 7.35 12.87 -14.50
CA ILE A 77 7.71 11.74 -13.65
C ILE A 77 8.03 10.51 -14.50
N THR A 78 9.21 9.93 -14.27
CA THR A 78 9.56 8.61 -14.82
C THR A 78 8.96 7.52 -13.92
N THR A 79 8.04 6.74 -14.46
CA THR A 79 7.40 5.65 -13.72
C THR A 79 8.31 4.43 -13.58
N LEU A 80 8.03 3.60 -12.58
CA LEU A 80 8.71 2.30 -12.39
C LEU A 80 8.63 1.44 -13.65
N ALA A 81 7.48 1.41 -14.34
CA ALA A 81 7.32 0.63 -15.56
C ALA A 81 8.19 1.18 -16.71
N GLN A 82 8.33 2.51 -16.85
CA GLN A 82 9.27 3.10 -17.84
C GLN A 82 10.71 2.70 -17.53
N LEU A 83 11.13 2.83 -16.28
CA LEU A 83 12.46 2.44 -15.84
C LEU A 83 12.74 0.95 -16.11
N LEU A 84 11.80 0.07 -15.80
CA LEU A 84 11.95 -1.35 -16.06
C LEU A 84 11.98 -1.66 -17.57
N LYS A 85 11.20 -0.95 -18.38
CA LYS A 85 11.25 -1.07 -19.85
C LYS A 85 12.60 -0.65 -20.41
N GLU A 86 13.19 0.43 -19.92
CA GLU A 86 14.56 0.85 -20.27
C GLU A 86 15.61 -0.19 -19.89
N ASN A 87 15.34 -1.00 -18.85
CA ASN A 87 16.15 -2.14 -18.43
C ASN A 87 15.78 -3.46 -19.16
N ASN A 88 15.11 -3.38 -20.31
CA ASN A 88 14.73 -4.48 -21.20
C ASN A 88 13.71 -5.47 -20.57
N TYR A 89 12.90 -5.05 -19.63
CA TYR A 89 11.74 -5.83 -19.21
C TYR A 89 10.59 -5.66 -20.19
N TYR A 90 9.93 -6.78 -20.52
CA TYR A 90 8.60 -6.74 -21.11
C TYR A 90 7.60 -6.43 -19.98
N THR A 91 6.89 -5.33 -20.05
CA THR A 91 6.13 -4.77 -18.94
C THR A 91 4.64 -4.91 -19.15
N VAL A 92 3.95 -5.54 -18.19
CA VAL A 92 2.52 -5.82 -18.26
C VAL A 92 1.83 -5.37 -16.98
N SER A 93 0.66 -4.74 -17.10
CA SER A 93 -0.27 -4.52 -15.98
C SER A 93 -1.60 -5.21 -16.22
N GLU A 94 -2.15 -5.77 -15.15
CA GLU A 94 -3.53 -6.23 -15.02
C GLU A 94 -4.17 -5.41 -13.89
N THR A 95 -5.11 -4.54 -14.23
CA THR A 95 -5.69 -3.59 -13.28
C THR A 95 -7.16 -3.33 -13.55
N LEU A 96 -7.89 -2.96 -12.51
CA LEU A 96 -9.32 -2.68 -12.54
C LEU A 96 -9.67 -1.56 -13.52
N ASP A 97 -8.95 -0.45 -13.45
CA ASP A 97 -9.29 0.79 -14.15
C ASP A 97 -8.02 1.57 -14.50
N GLU A 98 -8.12 2.46 -15.50
CA GLU A 98 -7.00 3.30 -15.95
C GLU A 98 -6.56 4.35 -14.92
N SER A 99 -7.36 4.58 -13.89
CA SER A 99 -7.06 5.50 -12.80
C SER A 99 -6.26 4.89 -11.66
N VAL A 100 -6.12 3.55 -11.62
CA VAL A 100 -5.44 2.84 -10.53
C VAL A 100 -3.94 3.13 -10.50
N LEU A 101 -3.28 3.14 -11.65
CA LEU A 101 -1.84 3.38 -11.76
C LEU A 101 -1.48 4.08 -13.07
N PRO A 102 -0.30 4.75 -13.15
CA PRO A 102 0.12 5.43 -14.37
C PRO A 102 0.37 4.42 -15.50
N ARG A 103 -0.15 4.73 -16.70
CA ARG A 103 -0.06 3.86 -17.89
C ARG A 103 1.34 3.84 -18.51
N GLN A 104 2.15 4.87 -18.25
CA GLN A 104 3.44 5.04 -18.94
C GLN A 104 4.41 3.89 -18.62
N GLY A 105 5.02 3.37 -19.68
CA GLY A 105 6.05 2.34 -19.59
C GLY A 105 5.56 0.90 -19.74
N PHE A 106 4.25 0.65 -19.72
CA PHE A 106 3.73 -0.69 -19.97
C PHE A 106 3.67 -0.98 -21.47
N ASP A 107 4.13 -2.18 -21.86
CA ASP A 107 3.93 -2.74 -23.21
C ASP A 107 2.50 -3.24 -23.38
N GLU A 108 1.92 -3.84 -22.32
CA GLU A 108 0.52 -4.21 -22.23
C GLU A 108 -0.09 -3.57 -20.97
N TYR A 109 -1.14 -2.81 -21.18
CA TYR A 109 -1.92 -2.21 -20.11
C TYR A 109 -3.36 -2.75 -20.20
N ASN A 110 -3.63 -3.79 -19.42
CA ASN A 110 -4.85 -4.55 -19.51
C ASN A 110 -5.81 -4.17 -18.41
N LEU A 111 -7.03 -3.84 -18.80
CA LEU A 111 -8.13 -3.54 -17.88
C LEU A 111 -9.04 -4.75 -17.73
N PHE A 112 -9.66 -4.88 -16.57
CA PHE A 112 -10.67 -5.89 -16.33
C PHE A 112 -11.90 -5.28 -15.63
N ASP A 113 -13.04 -5.88 -15.86
CA ASP A 113 -14.26 -5.60 -15.14
C ASP A 113 -14.33 -6.53 -13.92
N GLU A 114 -14.22 -5.98 -12.73
CA GLU A 114 -14.20 -6.75 -11.48
C GLU A 114 -15.50 -7.52 -11.20
N GLU A 115 -16.62 -7.12 -11.84
CA GLU A 115 -17.90 -7.77 -11.70
C GLU A 115 -17.97 -9.13 -12.44
N THR A 116 -17.20 -9.27 -13.52
CA THR A 116 -17.33 -10.40 -14.44
C THR A 116 -16.04 -11.21 -14.59
N VAL A 117 -14.89 -10.68 -14.17
CA VAL A 117 -13.61 -11.33 -14.34
C VAL A 117 -13.40 -12.51 -13.38
N ASN A 118 -12.70 -13.53 -13.84
CA ASN A 118 -12.07 -14.51 -12.98
C ASN A 118 -10.57 -14.22 -12.91
N LEU A 119 -10.15 -13.46 -11.90
CA LEU A 119 -8.76 -13.00 -11.75
C LEU A 119 -7.77 -14.16 -11.61
N LYS A 120 -8.13 -15.23 -10.92
CA LYS A 120 -7.27 -16.44 -10.82
C LYS A 120 -6.94 -16.96 -12.20
N LYS A 121 -7.96 -17.31 -12.98
CA LYS A 121 -7.78 -17.85 -14.34
C LYS A 121 -7.00 -16.89 -15.24
N ARG A 122 -7.37 -15.60 -15.21
CA ARG A 122 -6.76 -14.55 -16.03
C ARG A 122 -5.27 -14.39 -15.76
N HIS A 123 -4.88 -14.30 -14.49
CA HIS A 123 -3.48 -14.12 -14.11
C HIS A 123 -2.65 -15.39 -14.32
N MET A 124 -3.21 -16.59 -14.15
CA MET A 124 -2.54 -17.85 -14.49
C MET A 124 -2.25 -17.95 -16.00
N GLU A 125 -3.24 -17.62 -16.85
CA GLU A 125 -3.07 -17.59 -18.32
C GLU A 125 -2.01 -16.55 -18.72
N LEU A 126 -1.97 -15.38 -18.06
CA LEU A 126 -0.94 -14.39 -18.26
C LEU A 126 0.45 -14.92 -17.89
N ILE A 127 0.63 -15.54 -16.72
CA ILE A 127 1.91 -16.11 -16.27
C ILE A 127 2.38 -17.16 -17.30
N LYS A 128 1.49 -18.05 -17.75
CA LYS A 128 1.80 -19.02 -18.81
C LYS A 128 2.24 -18.35 -20.11
N ARG A 129 1.64 -17.23 -20.49
CA ARG A 129 2.04 -16.47 -21.68
C ARG A 129 3.40 -15.78 -21.49
N LEU A 130 3.63 -15.22 -20.31
CA LEU A 130 4.88 -14.53 -19.95
C LEU A 130 6.07 -15.47 -19.79
N SER A 131 5.85 -16.77 -19.52
CA SER A 131 6.95 -17.75 -19.47
C SER A 131 7.74 -17.88 -20.78
N LYS A 132 7.17 -17.41 -21.89
CA LYS A 132 7.82 -17.37 -23.22
C LYS A 132 8.66 -16.11 -23.44
N LYS A 133 8.62 -15.14 -22.51
CA LYS A 133 9.43 -13.92 -22.58
C LYS A 133 10.78 -14.15 -21.93
N GLU A 134 11.80 -13.51 -22.45
CA GLU A 134 13.16 -13.61 -21.88
C GLU A 134 13.24 -13.00 -20.48
N LYS A 135 12.56 -11.85 -20.31
CA LYS A 135 12.55 -11.05 -19.08
C LYS A 135 11.27 -10.23 -19.02
N PHE A 136 10.55 -10.29 -17.90
CA PHE A 136 9.30 -9.55 -17.76
C PHE A 136 9.11 -8.95 -16.36
N PHE A 137 8.32 -7.90 -16.33
CA PHE A 137 7.68 -7.34 -15.14
C PHE A 137 6.17 -7.44 -15.31
N ALA A 138 5.49 -8.01 -14.33
CA ALA A 138 4.03 -8.05 -14.30
C ALA A 138 3.51 -7.42 -13.01
N PHE A 139 2.60 -6.47 -13.14
CA PHE A 139 1.80 -5.95 -12.03
C PHE A 139 0.43 -6.63 -12.07
N LEU A 140 0.04 -7.26 -10.97
CA LEU A 140 -1.22 -7.99 -10.83
C LEU A 140 -2.04 -7.38 -9.69
N HIS A 141 -3.12 -6.70 -10.04
CA HIS A 141 -4.06 -6.12 -9.08
C HIS A 141 -5.13 -7.16 -8.74
N PHE A 142 -5.17 -7.61 -7.50
CA PHE A 142 -6.15 -8.59 -7.02
C PHE A 142 -7.17 -7.91 -6.12
N THR A 143 -8.40 -7.78 -6.60
CA THR A 143 -9.49 -7.01 -5.98
C THR A 143 -10.58 -7.88 -5.36
N ASP A 144 -10.61 -9.20 -5.61
CA ASP A 144 -11.75 -10.05 -5.24
C ASP A 144 -12.08 -10.02 -3.75
N THR A 145 -11.09 -10.03 -2.85
CA THR A 145 -11.35 -9.98 -1.39
C THR A 145 -11.99 -8.66 -0.99
N HIS A 146 -11.47 -7.56 -1.51
CA HIS A 146 -12.00 -6.22 -1.29
C HIS A 146 -13.43 -6.10 -1.81
N LEU A 147 -13.64 -6.50 -3.06
CA LEU A 147 -14.91 -6.44 -3.73
C LEU A 147 -16.01 -7.22 -2.98
N HIS A 148 -15.73 -8.47 -2.59
CA HIS A 148 -16.68 -9.30 -1.86
C HIS A 148 -17.05 -8.66 -0.51
N TYR A 149 -16.05 -8.21 0.25
CA TYR A 149 -16.29 -7.59 1.55
C TYR A 149 -17.08 -6.27 1.43
N VAL A 150 -16.63 -5.36 0.54
CA VAL A 150 -17.27 -4.05 0.36
C VAL A 150 -18.70 -4.19 -0.12
N ARG A 151 -18.97 -5.11 -1.06
CA ARG A 151 -20.33 -5.37 -1.53
C ARG A 151 -21.27 -5.84 -0.43
N GLU A 152 -20.85 -6.81 0.37
CA GLU A 152 -21.69 -7.31 1.47
C GLU A 152 -22.02 -6.23 2.48
N ILE A 153 -21.07 -5.33 2.74
CA ILE A 153 -21.27 -4.24 3.68
C ILE A 153 -22.07 -3.10 3.04
N ILE A 154 -21.78 -2.70 1.81
CA ILE A 154 -22.55 -1.65 1.12
C ILE A 154 -24.02 -2.06 1.03
N GLN A 155 -24.31 -3.26 0.56
CA GLN A 155 -25.71 -3.75 0.45
C GLN A 155 -26.46 -3.69 1.80
N LYS A 156 -25.75 -3.93 2.90
CA LYS A 156 -26.35 -3.88 4.24
C LYS A 156 -26.63 -2.44 4.72
N TYR A 157 -25.75 -1.49 4.41
CA TYR A 157 -25.83 -0.11 4.92
C TYR A 157 -26.28 0.90 3.86
N GLU A 158 -26.52 0.47 2.63
CA GLU A 158 -27.04 1.29 1.55
C GLU A 158 -28.49 1.71 1.90
N GLY A 159 -28.71 3.01 2.05
CA GLY A 159 -29.99 3.58 2.45
C GLY A 159 -30.24 3.67 3.95
N SER A 160 -29.31 3.26 4.82
CA SER A 160 -29.37 3.58 6.23
C SER A 160 -28.89 5.03 6.45
N GLU A 161 -29.76 5.90 6.98
CA GLU A 161 -29.39 7.25 7.41
C GLU A 161 -28.45 7.27 8.62
N ASN A 162 -28.17 6.08 9.18
CA ASN A 162 -27.48 5.92 10.46
C ASN A 162 -26.16 5.17 10.33
N ASP A 163 -25.09 5.91 10.07
CA ASP A 163 -23.72 5.42 10.05
C ASP A 163 -23.28 4.72 11.36
N ASP A 164 -23.94 5.02 12.47
CA ASP A 164 -23.63 4.46 13.79
C ASP A 164 -23.77 2.93 13.83
N GLU A 165 -24.62 2.36 12.98
CA GLU A 165 -24.80 0.90 12.94
C GLU A 165 -23.53 0.18 12.48
N TYR A 166 -22.79 0.73 11.51
CA TYR A 166 -21.51 0.18 11.04
C TYR A 166 -20.51 0.02 12.19
N TYR A 167 -20.38 1.05 13.03
CA TYR A 167 -19.43 1.04 14.15
C TYR A 167 -19.89 0.14 15.32
N LYS A 168 -21.19 -0.02 15.53
CA LYS A 168 -21.75 -0.94 16.52
C LYS A 168 -21.53 -2.41 16.16
N LEU A 169 -21.47 -2.73 14.88
CA LEU A 169 -21.36 -4.09 14.36
C LEU A 169 -19.91 -4.49 14.02
N LYS A 170 -18.93 -3.86 14.64
CA LYS A 170 -17.49 -4.13 14.46
C LYS A 170 -17.15 -5.63 14.44
N LYS A 171 -17.71 -6.42 15.39
CA LYS A 171 -17.45 -7.86 15.43
C LYS A 171 -17.99 -8.57 14.19
N GLU A 172 -19.22 -8.28 13.80
CA GLU A 172 -19.85 -8.85 12.61
C GLU A 172 -19.11 -8.48 11.34
N ASN A 173 -18.66 -7.21 11.22
CA ASN A 173 -17.84 -6.74 10.10
C ASN A 173 -16.53 -7.51 10.03
N ASN A 174 -15.88 -7.76 11.20
CA ASN A 174 -14.67 -8.56 11.25
C ASN A 174 -14.93 -10.02 10.81
N ASP A 175 -15.99 -10.65 11.31
CA ASP A 175 -16.33 -12.03 10.96
C ASP A 175 -16.59 -12.17 9.45
N LYS A 176 -17.24 -11.18 8.82
CA LYS A 176 -17.46 -11.12 7.38
C LYS A 176 -16.16 -10.93 6.61
N TYR A 177 -15.30 -10.04 7.08
CA TYR A 177 -14.00 -9.82 6.45
C TYR A 177 -13.15 -11.10 6.50
N GLU A 178 -13.11 -11.78 7.64
CA GLU A 178 -12.40 -13.05 7.79
C GLU A 178 -12.94 -14.13 6.84
N ALA A 179 -14.26 -14.18 6.62
CA ALA A 179 -14.87 -15.09 5.67
C ALA A 179 -14.44 -14.85 4.20
N CYS A 180 -13.97 -13.66 3.86
CA CYS A 180 -13.44 -13.32 2.53
C CYS A 180 -11.94 -13.65 2.36
N THR A 181 -11.19 -13.84 3.45
CA THR A 181 -9.73 -14.07 3.37
C THR A 181 -9.31 -15.33 2.60
N PRO A 182 -10.07 -16.46 2.60
CA PRO A 182 -9.73 -17.62 1.79
C PRO A 182 -9.65 -17.33 0.28
N ILE A 183 -10.35 -16.31 -0.21
CA ILE A 183 -10.34 -15.91 -1.63
C ILE A 183 -8.92 -15.48 -2.03
N ALA A 184 -8.28 -14.66 -1.19
CA ALA A 184 -6.89 -14.23 -1.42
C ALA A 184 -5.91 -15.41 -1.25
N ASP A 185 -6.13 -16.28 -0.29
CA ASP A 185 -5.25 -17.43 -0.05
C ASP A 185 -5.26 -18.42 -1.22
N ASP A 186 -6.44 -18.75 -1.73
CA ASP A 186 -6.62 -19.57 -2.93
C ASP A 186 -5.94 -18.93 -4.15
N TYR A 187 -6.10 -17.62 -4.33
CA TYR A 187 -5.44 -16.90 -5.41
C TYR A 187 -3.92 -17.00 -5.32
N ILE A 188 -3.33 -16.81 -4.16
CA ILE A 188 -1.89 -16.91 -3.95
C ILE A 188 -1.38 -18.34 -4.16
N ALA A 189 -2.14 -19.35 -3.75
CA ALA A 189 -1.83 -20.74 -4.02
C ALA A 189 -1.74 -21.02 -5.53
N GLU A 190 -2.72 -20.55 -6.30
CA GLU A 190 -2.77 -20.73 -7.75
C GLU A 190 -1.66 -19.97 -8.49
N ILE A 191 -1.31 -18.76 -8.05
CA ILE A 191 -0.14 -18.03 -8.59
C ILE A 191 1.15 -18.84 -8.38
N LYS A 192 1.34 -19.40 -7.18
CA LYS A 192 2.50 -20.24 -6.91
C LYS A 192 2.54 -21.47 -7.79
N ASN A 193 1.41 -22.18 -7.93
CA ASN A 193 1.28 -23.33 -8.83
C ASN A 193 1.60 -22.95 -10.29
N ALA A 194 1.08 -21.82 -10.77
CA ALA A 194 1.35 -21.36 -12.12
C ALA A 194 2.83 -21.05 -12.37
N LEU A 195 3.55 -20.52 -11.36
CA LEU A 195 5.00 -20.32 -11.45
C LEU A 195 5.75 -21.65 -11.53
N ASP A 196 5.39 -22.62 -10.69
CA ASP A 196 6.01 -23.95 -10.66
C ASP A 196 5.78 -24.69 -11.97
N GLU A 197 4.53 -24.76 -12.46
CA GLU A 197 4.14 -25.45 -13.70
C GLU A 197 4.79 -24.87 -14.96
N ASN A 198 5.11 -23.57 -14.95
CA ASN A 198 5.73 -22.89 -16.09
C ASN A 198 7.26 -22.73 -15.95
N GLY A 199 7.88 -23.34 -14.93
CA GLY A 199 9.33 -23.31 -14.71
C GLY A 199 9.88 -21.93 -14.37
N LEU A 200 9.07 -21.08 -13.73
CA LEU A 200 9.39 -19.70 -13.41
C LEU A 200 9.85 -19.50 -11.96
N SER A 201 9.60 -20.45 -11.06
CA SER A 201 9.84 -20.28 -9.60
C SER A 201 11.28 -19.94 -9.26
N GLU A 202 12.26 -20.54 -9.95
CA GLU A 202 13.69 -20.33 -9.66
C GLU A 202 14.27 -19.04 -10.25
N ASN A 203 13.51 -18.32 -11.06
CA ASN A 203 14.00 -17.11 -11.74
C ASN A 203 13.06 -15.91 -11.68
N THR A 204 12.05 -15.96 -10.80
CA THR A 204 11.07 -14.89 -10.63
C THR A 204 11.12 -14.33 -9.20
N LEU A 205 11.31 -13.01 -9.09
CA LEU A 205 11.06 -12.27 -7.86
C LEU A 205 9.54 -12.15 -7.71
N LEU A 206 9.01 -12.64 -6.60
CA LEU A 206 7.60 -12.49 -6.27
C LEU A 206 7.46 -11.51 -5.12
N ILE A 207 6.81 -10.38 -5.38
CA ILE A 207 6.55 -9.33 -4.40
C ILE A 207 5.04 -9.29 -4.15
N ILE A 208 4.63 -9.49 -2.91
CA ILE A 208 3.22 -9.46 -2.50
C ILE A 208 3.06 -8.37 -1.45
N ILE A 209 2.15 -7.44 -1.72
CA ILE A 209 1.84 -6.32 -0.84
C ILE A 209 0.34 -6.19 -0.61
N SER A 210 -0.05 -5.44 0.42
CA SER A 210 -1.31 -4.72 0.40
C SER A 210 -1.04 -3.23 0.22
N ASP A 211 -1.84 -2.57 -0.61
CA ASP A 211 -1.73 -1.12 -0.86
C ASP A 211 -2.22 -0.29 0.33
N HIS A 212 -3.24 -0.77 1.04
CA HIS A 212 -3.75 -0.26 2.31
C HIS A 212 -4.50 -1.37 3.06
N GLY A 213 -4.92 -1.09 4.29
CA GLY A 213 -5.81 -1.97 5.03
C GLY A 213 -7.28 -1.54 4.90
N THR A 214 -8.14 -2.17 5.69
CA THR A 214 -9.58 -1.91 5.71
C THR A 214 -10.05 -1.72 7.15
N SER A 215 -10.74 -0.61 7.44
CA SER A 215 -11.43 -0.42 8.70
C SER A 215 -12.69 -1.29 8.75
N LEU A 216 -12.93 -1.89 9.89
CA LEU A 216 -14.09 -2.75 10.15
C LEU A 216 -15.05 -2.13 11.17
N GLY A 217 -14.94 -0.79 11.35
CA GLY A 217 -15.69 -0.02 12.33
C GLY A 217 -14.93 0.22 13.64
N GLU A 218 -13.60 0.07 13.64
CA GLU A 218 -12.77 0.32 14.83
C GLU A 218 -12.71 1.78 15.21
N LYS A 219 -12.80 2.67 14.23
CA LYS A 219 -12.73 4.11 14.45
C LYS A 219 -13.95 4.82 13.88
N TYR A 220 -14.60 5.62 14.70
CA TYR A 220 -15.74 6.42 14.27
C TYR A 220 -15.34 7.39 13.15
N GLY A 221 -16.14 7.46 12.10
CA GLY A 221 -15.87 8.29 10.92
C GLY A 221 -15.01 7.63 9.84
N GLU A 222 -14.34 6.50 10.14
CA GLU A 222 -13.62 5.71 9.13
C GLU A 222 -14.48 4.53 8.66
N LYS A 223 -15.09 4.67 7.48
CA LYS A 223 -15.74 3.55 6.80
C LYS A 223 -14.77 2.98 5.77
N PHE A 224 -14.43 1.73 5.91
CA PHE A 224 -13.51 1.02 5.02
C PHE A 224 -12.09 1.61 5.00
N TYR A 225 -11.82 2.72 4.30
CA TYR A 225 -10.50 3.29 4.13
C TYR A 225 -10.55 4.73 3.57
N GLY A 226 -9.42 5.42 3.60
CA GLY A 226 -9.19 6.66 2.85
C GLY A 226 -9.54 7.96 3.55
N THR A 227 -10.25 7.90 4.68
CA THR A 227 -10.66 9.09 5.43
C THR A 227 -9.60 9.51 6.44
N PHE A 228 -9.10 8.56 7.21
CA PHE A 228 -8.11 8.76 8.27
C PHE A 228 -6.84 7.95 8.04
N VAL A 229 -5.94 7.99 9.00
CA VAL A 229 -4.62 7.36 8.93
C VAL A 229 -4.35 6.42 10.11
N TYR A 230 -5.38 5.73 10.60
CA TYR A 230 -5.25 4.77 11.70
C TYR A 230 -4.56 3.48 11.25
N GLU A 231 -3.97 2.75 12.21
CA GLU A 231 -3.19 1.53 11.94
C GLU A 231 -3.95 0.46 11.15
N ASN A 232 -5.26 0.35 11.34
CA ASN A 232 -6.10 -0.59 10.60
C ASN A 232 -6.12 -0.34 9.07
N THR A 233 -5.82 0.88 8.62
CA THR A 233 -5.78 1.25 7.21
C THR A 233 -4.36 1.48 6.69
N ILE A 234 -3.41 1.89 7.55
CA ILE A 234 -2.06 2.21 7.08
C ILE A 234 -0.99 1.15 7.39
N ASN A 235 -1.20 0.28 8.39
CA ASN A 235 -0.23 -0.76 8.73
C ASN A 235 -0.42 -1.97 7.81
N THR A 236 0.35 -2.03 6.75
CA THR A 236 0.29 -3.05 5.70
C THR A 236 1.41 -4.08 5.84
N PHE A 237 1.69 -4.83 4.80
CA PHE A 237 2.80 -5.77 4.74
C PHE A 237 3.47 -5.75 3.38
N CYS A 238 4.72 -6.24 3.35
CA CYS A 238 5.40 -6.57 2.12
C CYS A 238 6.14 -7.91 2.30
N ILE A 239 5.95 -8.79 1.34
CA ILE A 239 6.65 -10.08 1.23
C ILE A 239 7.46 -10.02 -0.05
N ILE A 240 8.77 -10.25 0.02
CA ILE A 240 9.66 -10.32 -1.15
C ILE A 240 10.31 -11.72 -1.17
N HIS A 241 9.82 -12.57 -2.04
CA HIS A 241 10.44 -13.87 -2.31
C HIS A 241 11.53 -13.71 -3.37
N ILE A 242 12.75 -13.99 -2.98
CA ILE A 242 13.93 -14.02 -3.86
C ILE A 242 14.41 -15.46 -3.96
N PRO A 243 14.36 -16.12 -5.13
CA PRO A 243 14.78 -17.50 -5.28
C PRO A 243 16.21 -17.73 -4.77
N GLY A 244 16.40 -18.81 -3.99
CA GLY A 244 17.71 -19.16 -3.43
C GLY A 244 18.20 -18.29 -2.28
N LYS A 245 17.39 -17.36 -1.76
CA LYS A 245 17.73 -16.58 -0.56
C LYS A 245 17.03 -17.13 0.67
N SER A 246 17.75 -17.11 1.80
CA SER A 246 17.18 -17.51 3.09
C SER A 246 16.15 -16.49 3.57
N PRO A 247 15.02 -16.95 4.13
CA PRO A 247 13.99 -16.08 4.64
C PRO A 247 14.45 -15.26 5.84
N ARG A 248 13.85 -14.08 6.02
CA ARG A 248 14.10 -13.21 7.18
C ARG A 248 12.89 -12.32 7.46
N ILE A 249 12.58 -12.14 8.74
CA ILE A 249 11.63 -11.12 9.18
C ILE A 249 12.40 -9.82 9.42
N ILE A 250 11.97 -8.75 8.76
CA ILE A 250 12.50 -7.39 8.91
C ILE A 250 11.51 -6.59 9.75
N THR A 251 11.94 -6.19 10.94
CA THR A 251 11.14 -5.45 11.93
C THR A 251 11.43 -3.95 11.92
N LYS A 252 12.14 -3.48 10.90
CA LYS A 252 12.41 -2.06 10.71
C LYS A 252 11.27 -1.38 10.00
N GLN A 253 10.95 -0.17 10.48
CA GLN A 253 9.91 0.66 9.92
C GLN A 253 10.23 1.06 8.49
N CYS A 254 9.30 0.79 7.57
CA CYS A 254 9.42 1.09 6.15
C CYS A 254 8.04 1.41 5.55
N SER A 255 8.01 1.85 4.31
CA SER A 255 6.74 2.24 3.68
C SER A 255 6.68 1.95 2.19
N THR A 256 5.47 1.97 1.62
CA THR A 256 5.22 1.58 0.22
C THR A 256 5.92 2.47 -0.80
N ILE A 257 6.30 3.71 -0.45
CA ILE A 257 7.11 4.58 -1.32
C ILE A 257 8.48 3.99 -1.63
N ASP A 258 8.99 3.10 -0.78
CA ASP A 258 10.29 2.43 -0.91
C ASP A 258 10.33 1.37 -2.00
N LEU A 259 9.14 0.91 -2.43
CA LEU A 259 9.03 -0.15 -3.43
C LEU A 259 9.58 0.24 -4.78
N TYR A 260 9.45 1.51 -5.19
CA TYR A 260 10.05 2.02 -6.42
C TYR A 260 11.56 1.76 -6.44
N SER A 261 12.27 2.28 -5.45
CA SER A 261 13.73 2.14 -5.32
C SER A 261 14.16 0.67 -5.13
N THR A 262 13.37 -0.10 -4.37
CA THR A 262 13.64 -1.52 -4.13
C THR A 262 13.55 -2.34 -5.41
N ILE A 263 12.48 -2.17 -6.19
CA ILE A 263 12.28 -2.93 -7.44
C ILE A 263 13.30 -2.49 -8.49
N ALA A 264 13.60 -1.20 -8.58
CA ALA A 264 14.64 -0.68 -9.46
C ALA A 264 16.01 -1.32 -9.15
N GLU A 265 16.40 -1.37 -7.88
CA GLU A 265 17.66 -1.98 -7.46
C GLU A 265 17.69 -3.50 -7.71
N LEU A 266 16.60 -4.22 -7.42
CA LEU A 266 16.46 -5.65 -7.71
C LEU A 266 16.50 -5.95 -9.21
N ALA A 267 16.04 -5.02 -10.04
CA ALA A 267 16.13 -5.11 -11.50
C ALA A 267 17.55 -4.86 -12.04
N GLY A 268 18.48 -4.48 -11.16
CA GLY A 268 19.86 -4.14 -11.52
C GLY A 268 20.03 -2.73 -12.08
N ASP A 269 19.05 -1.87 -11.84
CA ASP A 269 19.12 -0.48 -12.30
C ASP A 269 20.15 0.32 -11.49
N LYS A 270 21.16 0.79 -12.19
CA LYS A 270 22.15 1.73 -11.65
C LYS A 270 21.70 3.19 -11.81
N ILE A 271 20.60 3.43 -12.52
CA ILE A 271 20.10 4.75 -12.88
C ILE A 271 19.15 5.29 -11.81
N GLY A 272 18.59 4.45 -10.94
CA GLY A 272 17.66 4.84 -9.86
C GLY A 272 18.16 5.98 -8.94
N ARG A 273 19.42 6.39 -9.08
CA ARG A 273 20.00 7.58 -8.43
C ARG A 273 19.67 8.90 -9.14
N LYS A 274 19.04 8.87 -10.31
CA LYS A 274 18.67 10.08 -11.09
C LYS A 274 17.19 10.43 -11.03
N SER A 275 16.35 9.55 -10.49
CA SER A 275 14.94 9.87 -10.32
C SER A 275 14.74 10.77 -9.09
N GLU A 276 13.77 11.69 -9.17
CA GLU A 276 13.34 12.52 -8.02
C GLU A 276 12.53 11.70 -6.98
N ASN A 277 12.67 10.36 -6.98
CA ASN A 277 11.96 9.51 -6.04
C ASN A 277 12.37 9.83 -4.59
N GLN A 278 11.43 9.68 -3.67
CA GLN A 278 11.58 10.03 -2.27
C GLN A 278 11.68 8.78 -1.37
N GLY A 279 11.53 7.59 -1.95
CA GLY A 279 11.68 6.31 -1.26
C GLY A 279 13.13 5.83 -1.23
N GLU A 280 13.45 5.00 -0.26
CA GLU A 280 14.75 4.33 -0.12
C GLU A 280 14.58 2.83 -0.41
N SER A 281 15.61 2.19 -0.97
CA SER A 281 15.53 0.75 -1.20
C SER A 281 15.47 -0.03 0.12
N LEU A 282 14.56 -0.99 0.20
CA LEU A 282 14.41 -1.87 1.35
C LEU A 282 15.57 -2.88 1.49
N LEU A 283 16.43 -3.02 0.47
CA LEU A 283 17.52 -4.00 0.51
C LEU A 283 18.53 -3.67 1.60
N HIS A 284 18.76 -2.39 1.89
CA HIS A 284 19.65 -2.00 2.99
C HIS A 284 19.15 -2.48 4.37
N LEU A 285 17.83 -2.61 4.56
CA LEU A 285 17.25 -3.13 5.81
C LEU A 285 17.46 -4.66 5.94
N ILE A 286 17.57 -5.37 4.82
CA ILE A 286 17.91 -6.78 4.79
C ILE A 286 19.38 -6.95 5.18
N GLU A 287 20.25 -6.09 4.65
CA GLU A 287 21.70 -6.17 4.88
C GLU A 287 22.12 -5.63 6.25
N ASN A 288 21.41 -4.60 6.74
CA ASN A 288 21.71 -3.95 8.03
C ASN A 288 20.53 -3.99 9.00
N PRO A 289 20.36 -5.07 9.77
CA PRO A 289 19.30 -5.18 10.78
C PRO A 289 19.39 -4.13 11.91
N SER A 290 20.54 -3.49 12.09
CA SER A 290 20.75 -2.43 13.09
C SER A 290 20.49 -1.02 12.56
N ALA A 291 20.06 -0.86 11.31
CA ALA A 291 19.71 0.44 10.76
C ALA A 291 18.73 1.20 11.69
N GLU A 292 18.86 2.51 11.77
CA GLU A 292 17.91 3.34 12.52
C GLU A 292 16.56 3.39 11.79
N ASN A 293 15.48 3.53 12.56
CA ASN A 293 14.18 3.78 11.97
C ASN A 293 14.14 5.22 11.42
N ARG A 294 13.49 5.39 10.29
CA ARG A 294 13.18 6.71 9.75
C ARG A 294 11.71 7.07 10.00
N ALA A 295 11.41 8.35 9.98
CA ALA A 295 10.02 8.81 10.04
C ALA A 295 9.25 8.37 8.79
N ILE A 296 8.05 7.85 8.99
CA ILE A 296 7.08 7.56 7.94
C ILE A 296 6.01 8.65 7.96
N PHE A 297 5.71 9.20 6.79
CA PHE A 297 4.65 10.18 6.62
C PHE A 297 3.51 9.57 5.83
N VAL A 298 2.28 9.85 6.26
CA VAL A 298 1.06 9.42 5.58
C VAL A 298 0.20 10.63 5.29
N GLU A 299 -0.32 10.70 4.08
CA GLU A 299 -1.17 11.77 3.57
C GLU A 299 -2.53 11.19 3.18
N THR A 300 -3.63 11.85 3.59
CA THR A 300 -4.94 11.54 3.01
C THR A 300 -5.46 12.73 2.21
N GLY A 301 -6.26 12.43 1.20
CA GLY A 301 -7.12 13.42 0.57
C GLY A 301 -8.53 13.36 1.14
N GLY A 302 -8.69 13.23 2.47
CA GLY A 302 -9.95 12.97 3.16
C GLY A 302 -11.11 13.89 2.80
N LEU A 303 -10.81 15.13 2.38
CA LEU A 303 -11.79 16.07 1.81
C LEU A 303 -12.40 15.54 0.50
N TYR A 304 -11.66 14.74 -0.24
CA TYR A 304 -12.02 14.16 -1.53
C TYR A 304 -11.98 12.63 -1.50
N GLY A 305 -12.17 12.03 -0.32
CA GLY A 305 -12.18 10.59 -0.14
C GLY A 305 -13.45 9.94 -0.71
N PRO A 306 -13.42 8.60 -0.89
CA PRO A 306 -14.57 7.84 -1.38
C PRO A 306 -15.73 7.90 -0.38
N TRP A 307 -15.40 8.02 0.88
CA TRP A 307 -16.34 8.14 1.99
C TRP A 307 -16.06 9.49 2.66
N PRO A 308 -16.96 10.48 2.49
CA PRO A 308 -16.71 11.80 3.05
C PRO A 308 -16.54 11.74 4.55
N SER A 309 -15.43 12.28 5.02
CA SER A 309 -15.20 12.50 6.45
C SER A 309 -16.36 13.36 7.01
N PRO A 310 -16.88 13.04 8.21
CA PRO A 310 -17.90 13.85 8.86
C PRO A 310 -17.55 15.34 8.93
N GLU A 311 -16.26 15.66 9.05
CA GLU A 311 -15.75 17.01 9.19
C GLU A 311 -15.04 17.54 7.93
N LYS A 312 -15.06 16.80 6.82
CA LYS A 312 -14.46 17.19 5.52
C LYS A 312 -13.04 17.73 5.66
N HIS A 313 -12.14 16.94 6.20
CA HIS A 313 -10.76 17.39 6.47
C HIS A 313 -9.70 16.47 5.88
N ASN A 314 -8.55 17.03 5.55
CA ASN A 314 -7.35 16.28 5.25
C ASN A 314 -6.69 15.85 6.55
N VAL A 315 -6.12 14.65 6.54
CA VAL A 315 -5.45 14.07 7.70
C VAL A 315 -4.03 13.67 7.30
N PHE A 316 -3.11 13.95 8.19
CA PHE A 316 -1.70 13.66 8.00
C PHE A 316 -1.14 12.99 9.26
N CYS A 317 -0.19 12.10 9.09
CA CYS A 317 0.54 11.63 10.26
C CYS A 317 2.04 11.50 10.01
N VAL A 318 2.78 11.50 11.12
CA VAL A 318 4.15 11.04 11.20
C VAL A 318 4.22 9.89 12.21
N LYS A 319 4.88 8.81 11.80
CA LYS A 319 5.10 7.61 12.62
C LYS A 319 6.60 7.38 12.74
N MET A 320 7.10 7.17 13.97
CA MET A 320 8.51 6.90 14.24
C MET A 320 8.67 6.16 15.58
N ASP A 321 9.45 5.07 15.59
CA ASP A 321 9.81 4.30 16.78
C ASP A 321 8.62 3.83 17.64
N GLY A 322 7.51 3.50 16.98
CA GLY A 322 6.28 3.08 17.64
C GLY A 322 5.48 4.23 18.25
N LYS A 323 5.80 5.46 17.90
CA LYS A 323 5.02 6.66 18.23
C LYS A 323 4.37 7.21 16.98
N LYS A 324 3.14 7.68 17.08
CA LYS A 324 2.37 8.22 15.98
C LYS A 324 1.71 9.54 16.38
N LEU A 325 1.91 10.55 15.57
CA LEU A 325 1.27 11.85 15.71
C LEU A 325 0.41 12.11 14.49
N ILE A 326 -0.88 12.35 14.70
CA ILE A 326 -1.86 12.66 13.66
C ILE A 326 -2.21 14.14 13.73
N TYR A 327 -2.32 14.79 12.58
CA TYR A 327 -2.82 16.15 12.41
C TYR A 327 -4.07 16.16 11.56
N ASN A 328 -5.17 16.65 12.13
CA ASN A 328 -6.45 16.83 11.46
C ASN A 328 -6.56 18.30 11.04
N ASP A 329 -6.45 18.58 9.73
CA ASP A 329 -6.24 19.94 9.21
C ASP A 329 -7.46 20.86 9.39
N THR A 330 -8.69 20.35 9.14
CA THR A 330 -9.90 21.20 9.25
C THR A 330 -10.20 21.62 10.68
N PRO A 331 -10.27 20.69 11.66
CA PRO A 331 -10.46 21.06 13.07
C PRO A 331 -9.20 21.59 13.74
N GLN A 332 -8.04 21.51 13.06
CA GLN A 332 -6.72 21.87 13.61
C GLN A 332 -6.41 21.13 14.92
N SER A 333 -6.82 19.84 14.99
CA SER A 333 -6.64 19.01 16.16
C SER A 333 -5.50 18.02 16.00
N TRP A 334 -5.02 17.52 17.13
CA TRP A 334 -3.92 16.56 17.18
C TRP A 334 -4.31 15.33 17.95
N GLU A 335 -3.77 14.19 17.51
CA GLU A 335 -3.84 12.93 18.23
C GLU A 335 -2.42 12.36 18.36
N PHE A 336 -2.12 11.74 19.49
CA PHE A 336 -0.85 11.10 19.72
C PHE A 336 -1.04 9.73 20.37
N TYR A 337 -0.38 8.73 19.80
CA TYR A 337 -0.49 7.34 20.23
C TYR A 337 0.87 6.70 20.47
N ASP A 338 0.96 5.89 21.52
CA ASP A 338 2.07 4.99 21.78
C ASP A 338 1.70 3.59 21.28
N LEU A 339 2.01 3.30 20.02
CA LEU A 339 1.62 2.06 19.36
C LEU A 339 2.22 0.79 20.00
N LYS A 340 3.25 0.91 20.84
CA LYS A 340 3.80 -0.23 21.59
C LYS A 340 2.88 -0.65 22.73
N ASN A 341 2.21 0.31 23.35
CA ASN A 341 1.31 0.09 24.50
C ASN A 341 -0.17 0.16 24.09
N ASP A 342 -0.47 0.86 23.00
CA ASP A 342 -1.82 1.05 22.46
C ASP A 342 -1.80 0.84 20.92
N PRO A 343 -1.63 -0.41 20.45
CA PRO A 343 -1.56 -0.71 19.02
C PRO A 343 -2.88 -0.47 18.27
N ASN A 344 -4.00 -0.37 18.98
CA ASN A 344 -5.32 -0.11 18.43
C ASN A 344 -5.69 1.39 18.44
N GLU A 345 -4.81 2.25 18.97
CA GLU A 345 -5.03 3.70 19.02
C GLU A 345 -6.32 4.08 19.78
N GLU A 346 -6.61 3.38 20.90
CA GLU A 346 -7.83 3.58 21.68
C GLU A 346 -7.77 4.84 22.55
N ASN A 347 -6.55 5.26 22.95
CA ASN A 347 -6.36 6.34 23.90
C ASN A 347 -5.49 7.45 23.29
N ASN A 348 -6.10 8.55 22.89
CA ASN A 348 -5.37 9.75 22.48
C ASN A 348 -4.71 10.39 23.72
N ILE A 349 -3.37 10.28 23.79
CA ILE A 349 -2.54 10.82 24.88
C ILE A 349 -1.76 12.07 24.46
N TYR A 350 -2.34 12.87 23.56
CA TYR A 350 -1.70 14.09 23.10
C TYR A 350 -1.48 15.10 24.23
N GLU A 351 -0.23 15.51 24.38
CA GLU A 351 0.19 16.56 25.32
C GLU A 351 1.15 17.53 24.63
N GLU A 352 0.74 18.78 24.46
CA GLU A 352 1.38 19.74 23.57
C GLU A 352 2.88 19.96 23.83
N ASN A 353 3.29 19.97 25.09
CA ASN A 353 4.66 20.28 25.50
C ASN A 353 5.57 19.06 25.63
N SER A 354 5.08 17.87 25.33
CA SER A 354 5.90 16.64 25.32
C SER A 354 7.04 16.76 24.30
N LYS A 355 8.28 16.49 24.74
CA LYS A 355 9.48 16.55 23.88
C LYS A 355 9.33 15.66 22.62
N VAL A 356 8.70 14.50 22.75
CA VAL A 356 8.45 13.56 21.65
C VAL A 356 7.51 14.20 20.64
N ILE A 357 6.40 14.74 21.11
CA ILE A 357 5.39 15.39 20.25
C ILE A 357 5.99 16.60 19.54
N VAL A 358 6.74 17.45 20.25
CA VAL A 358 7.42 18.60 19.64
C VAL A 358 8.38 18.17 18.53
N ASN A 359 9.11 17.05 18.71
CA ASN A 359 9.99 16.54 17.68
C ASN A 359 9.20 16.02 16.47
N LEU A 360 8.14 15.23 16.68
CA LEU A 360 7.31 14.70 15.59
C LEU A 360 6.60 15.83 14.83
N LYS A 361 6.09 16.87 15.52
CA LYS A 361 5.56 18.08 14.88
C LYS A 361 6.59 18.74 13.96
N LYS A 362 7.83 18.90 14.42
CA LYS A 362 8.91 19.48 13.60
C LYS A 362 9.16 18.67 12.34
N GLN A 363 9.16 17.34 12.44
CA GLN A 363 9.33 16.44 11.29
C GLN A 363 8.16 16.56 10.32
N LEU A 364 6.92 16.57 10.80
CA LEU A 364 5.74 16.72 9.98
C LEU A 364 5.70 18.08 9.26
N ILE A 365 6.02 19.17 9.96
CA ILE A 365 6.13 20.51 9.37
C ILE A 365 7.23 20.56 8.30
N LYS A 366 8.38 19.91 8.55
CA LYS A 366 9.43 19.79 7.56
C LYS A 366 8.94 19.06 6.30
N HIS A 367 8.26 17.93 6.48
CA HIS A 367 7.66 17.17 5.39
C HIS A 367 6.66 18.02 4.57
N PHE A 368 5.79 18.80 5.22
CA PHE A 368 4.88 19.70 4.54
C PHE A 368 5.60 20.73 3.67
N LYS A 369 6.66 21.34 4.19
CA LYS A 369 7.46 22.34 3.45
C LYS A 369 8.18 21.73 2.26
N GLU A 370 8.83 20.58 2.44
CA GLU A 370 9.58 19.88 1.39
C GLU A 370 8.69 19.38 0.26
N ASN A 371 7.42 19.10 0.56
CA ASN A 371 6.45 18.57 -0.39
C ASN A 371 5.42 19.61 -0.87
N ASN A 372 5.56 20.87 -0.49
CA ASN A 372 4.64 21.96 -0.83
C ASN A 372 3.18 21.66 -0.42
N ILE A 373 2.99 21.03 0.75
CA ILE A 373 1.68 20.71 1.27
C ILE A 373 1.09 21.95 1.94
N GLU A 374 -0.02 22.44 1.40
CA GLU A 374 -0.76 23.56 1.98
C GLU A 374 -1.67 23.07 3.11
N THR A 375 -1.46 23.54 4.31
CA THR A 375 -2.27 23.23 5.49
C THR A 375 -2.48 24.49 6.32
N LYS A 376 -3.51 24.49 7.17
CA LYS A 376 -3.72 25.56 8.14
C LYS A 376 -2.58 25.66 9.17
N LEU A 377 -1.81 24.60 9.34
CA LEU A 377 -0.63 24.59 10.22
C LEU A 377 0.53 25.42 9.63
N ILE A 378 0.67 25.45 8.30
CA ILE A 378 1.73 26.20 7.60
C ILE A 378 1.26 27.62 7.25
N ASN A 379 0.02 27.74 6.79
CA ASN A 379 -0.61 28.98 6.35
C ASN A 379 -1.90 29.23 7.14
N PRO A 380 -1.83 29.62 8.41
CA PRO A 380 -3.01 29.95 9.20
C PRO A 380 -3.71 31.17 8.56
N ARG A 381 -4.91 30.94 8.03
CA ARG A 381 -5.79 32.00 7.52
C ARG A 381 -6.77 32.44 8.59
#